data_b0cf77dbc84d11792079852cc5505a5a
#
_entry.id   b0cf77dbc84d11792079852cc5505a5a
#
_cell.length_a   1.000
_cell.length_b   1.000
_cell.length_c   1.000
_cell.angle_alpha   90.00
_cell.angle_beta   90.00
_cell.angle_gamma   90.00
#
_symmetry.space_group_name_H-M   'P 1'
#
loop_
_entity.id
_entity.type
_entity.pdbx_description
1 polymer ?
#
loop_
_entity_poly.entity_id
_entity_poly.type
_entity_poly.pdbx_seq_one_letter_code
_entity_poly.pdbx_strand_id
1 'polypeptide(L)'
;HPDKFDADMFVKRAKEQWGVKYIVLTSKHHEGFAMYDSKVSDFNVVKAAGRDILRELSDACKKYDMTMGIYYSQAQDWDDDNAYKKDYEDKNEWKPEFRTYFDEKCKPQLKELLENYDNISLIWFDTPMGMTADEAQELRDWVKGIKPDCIISGRIGHQKGDYMTTGDNFIPRLPYDGDWEVPATVNDT
;
A
#
# COMPACT_ATOMS: atom_id res chain seq x y z
N HIS A 1 -0.62 14.42 15.20
CA HIS A 1 -2.03 14.69 14.94
C HIS A 1 -2.18 15.42 13.59
N PRO A 2 -3.12 15.04 12.71
CA PRO A 2 -3.20 15.58 11.35
C PRO A 2 -3.89 16.93 11.22
N ASP A 3 -3.98 17.73 12.27
CA ASP A 3 -4.75 19.00 12.32
C ASP A 3 -4.36 20.00 11.25
N LYS A 4 -3.10 19.98 10.83
CA LYS A 4 -2.56 20.91 9.82
C LYS A 4 -2.52 20.31 8.41
N PHE A 5 -2.96 19.08 8.25
CA PHE A 5 -3.00 18.46 6.92
C PHE A 5 -4.16 19.04 6.12
N ASP A 6 -3.83 19.61 4.96
CA ASP A 6 -4.75 20.14 3.98
C ASP A 6 -4.51 19.41 2.65
N ALA A 7 -5.37 18.44 2.37
CA ALA A 7 -5.25 17.60 1.18
C ALA A 7 -5.42 18.40 -0.12
N ASP A 8 -6.31 19.38 -0.14
CA ASP A 8 -6.55 20.23 -1.31
C ASP A 8 -5.30 21.02 -1.67
N MET A 9 -4.72 21.72 -0.69
CA MET A 9 -3.49 22.47 -0.90
C MET A 9 -2.31 21.56 -1.28
N PHE A 10 -2.21 20.38 -0.67
CA PHE A 10 -1.14 19.43 -0.94
C PHE A 10 -1.19 18.91 -2.39
N VAL A 11 -2.35 18.41 -2.84
CA VAL A 11 -2.51 17.87 -4.20
C VAL A 11 -2.35 18.95 -5.25
N LYS A 12 -2.92 20.14 -5.01
CA LYS A 12 -2.74 21.29 -5.91
C LYS A 12 -1.26 21.62 -6.10
N ARG A 13 -0.51 21.73 -5.00
CA ARG A 13 0.93 22.01 -5.04
C ARG A 13 1.71 20.91 -5.74
N ALA A 14 1.42 19.65 -5.45
CA ALA A 14 2.06 18.52 -6.08
C ALA A 14 1.88 18.54 -7.61
N LYS A 15 0.67 18.83 -8.09
CA LYS A 15 0.38 18.91 -9.51
C LYS A 15 1.02 20.15 -10.19
N GLU A 16 0.76 21.33 -9.64
CA GLU A 16 1.07 22.59 -10.30
C GLU A 16 2.53 23.03 -10.13
N GLN A 17 3.13 22.76 -8.97
CA GLN A 17 4.48 23.23 -8.65
C GLN A 17 5.55 22.16 -8.82
N TRP A 18 5.24 20.90 -8.51
CA TRP A 18 6.20 19.79 -8.56
C TRP A 18 6.07 18.93 -9.82
N GLY A 19 5.01 19.10 -10.59
CA GLY A 19 4.75 18.32 -11.79
C GLY A 19 4.49 16.82 -11.55
N VAL A 20 4.07 16.46 -10.34
CA VAL A 20 3.77 15.10 -9.96
C VAL A 20 2.61 14.55 -10.79
N LYS A 21 2.75 13.32 -11.27
CA LYS A 21 1.73 12.66 -12.11
C LYS A 21 0.79 11.77 -11.32
N TYR A 22 1.25 11.19 -10.22
CA TYR A 22 0.44 10.38 -9.31
C TYR A 22 0.97 10.49 -7.88
N ILE A 23 0.11 10.18 -6.91
CA ILE A 23 0.45 10.16 -5.49
C ILE A 23 0.12 8.78 -4.95
N VAL A 24 1.02 8.21 -4.15
CA VAL A 24 0.79 6.96 -3.40
C VAL A 24 0.81 7.29 -1.92
N LEU A 25 -0.36 7.17 -1.26
CA LEU A 25 -0.45 7.35 0.19
C LEU A 25 -0.30 6.01 0.91
N THR A 26 0.45 6.02 2.00
CA THR A 26 0.51 4.88 2.92
C THR A 26 -0.85 4.70 3.61
N SER A 27 -1.63 3.72 3.14
CA SER A 27 -2.94 3.40 3.73
C SER A 27 -2.82 2.53 4.99
N LYS A 28 -1.85 1.62 5.01
CA LYS A 28 -1.43 0.85 6.19
C LYS A 28 0.03 0.44 6.04
N HIS A 29 0.88 0.83 6.98
CA HIS A 29 2.26 0.36 7.07
C HIS A 29 2.38 -0.85 8.01
N HIS A 30 3.60 -1.31 8.28
CA HIS A 30 3.88 -2.52 9.07
C HIS A 30 3.33 -2.50 10.50
N GLU A 31 3.18 -1.32 11.10
CA GLU A 31 2.60 -1.19 12.45
C GLU A 31 1.12 -1.52 12.53
N GLY A 32 0.41 -1.61 11.39
CA GLY A 32 -0.99 -1.98 11.33
C GLY A 32 -1.97 -0.80 11.39
N PHE A 33 -1.49 0.45 11.55
CA PHE A 33 -2.36 1.63 11.64
C PHE A 33 -2.97 1.98 10.28
N ALA A 34 -4.30 1.98 10.21
CA ALA A 34 -5.03 2.33 8.99
C ALA A 34 -5.24 3.85 8.89
N MET A 35 -4.75 4.47 7.81
CA MET A 35 -4.90 5.90 7.52
C MET A 35 -6.27 6.25 6.89
N TYR A 36 -7.27 5.39 7.07
CA TYR A 36 -8.62 5.49 6.53
C TYR A 36 -9.65 4.93 7.52
N ASP A 37 -10.94 5.10 7.23
CA ASP A 37 -12.06 4.61 8.05
C ASP A 37 -12.26 3.10 7.87
N SER A 38 -11.31 2.30 8.37
CA SER A 38 -11.44 0.85 8.38
C SER A 38 -12.53 0.39 9.33
N LYS A 39 -13.35 -0.56 8.89
CA LYS A 39 -14.33 -1.29 9.72
C LYS A 39 -13.79 -2.64 10.18
N VAL A 40 -12.67 -3.06 9.63
CA VAL A 40 -11.97 -4.30 9.97
C VAL A 40 -11.09 -4.13 11.21
N SER A 41 -10.52 -2.93 11.41
CA SER A 41 -9.66 -2.64 12.57
C SER A 41 -10.02 -1.30 13.20
N ASP A 42 -10.10 -1.28 14.53
CA ASP A 42 -10.26 -0.05 15.32
C ASP A 42 -8.96 0.76 15.44
N PHE A 43 -7.82 0.18 15.09
CA PHE A 43 -6.54 0.87 15.04
C PHE A 43 -6.43 1.71 13.76
N ASN A 44 -7.17 2.82 13.71
CA ASN A 44 -7.29 3.66 12.53
C ASN A 44 -7.35 5.16 12.85
N VAL A 45 -7.11 5.98 11.83
CA VAL A 45 -7.02 7.44 11.93
C VAL A 45 -8.36 8.09 12.29
N VAL A 46 -9.49 7.51 11.90
CA VAL A 46 -10.81 8.06 12.23
C VAL A 46 -11.09 7.91 13.73
N LYS A 47 -10.77 6.76 14.30
CA LYS A 47 -10.86 6.55 15.76
C LYS A 47 -9.89 7.46 16.53
N ALA A 48 -8.67 7.65 16.00
CA ALA A 48 -7.63 8.43 16.67
C ALA A 48 -7.82 9.96 16.51
N ALA A 49 -8.33 10.44 15.38
CA ALA A 49 -8.33 11.85 15.02
C ALA A 49 -9.66 12.39 14.45
N GLY A 50 -10.67 11.54 14.29
CA GLY A 50 -11.99 11.96 13.77
C GLY A 50 -11.98 12.35 12.28
N ARG A 51 -10.92 12.00 11.52
CA ARG A 51 -10.75 12.38 10.11
C ARG A 51 -10.32 11.17 9.30
N ASP A 52 -10.87 11.00 8.11
CA ASP A 52 -10.41 10.03 7.11
C ASP A 52 -9.44 10.72 6.15
N ILE A 53 -8.14 10.59 6.43
CA ILE A 53 -7.08 11.25 5.66
C ILE A 53 -7.01 10.73 4.22
N LEU A 54 -7.25 9.42 4.03
CA LEU A 54 -7.27 8.84 2.70
C LEU A 54 -8.46 9.37 1.87
N ARG A 55 -9.62 9.56 2.49
CA ARG A 55 -10.81 10.15 1.85
C ARG A 55 -10.54 11.58 1.39
N GLU A 56 -10.00 12.39 2.30
CA GLU A 56 -9.67 13.77 1.98
C GLU A 56 -8.68 13.87 0.80
N LEU A 57 -7.64 13.03 0.80
CA LEU A 57 -6.68 12.99 -0.30
C LEU A 57 -7.30 12.46 -1.60
N SER A 58 -8.14 11.43 -1.53
CA SER A 58 -8.87 10.86 -2.66
C SER A 58 -9.73 11.92 -3.35
N ASP A 59 -10.50 12.67 -2.56
CA ASP A 59 -11.38 13.73 -3.08
C ASP A 59 -10.57 14.89 -3.70
N ALA A 60 -9.46 15.27 -3.09
CA ALA A 60 -8.55 16.26 -3.65
C ALA A 60 -7.91 15.76 -4.96
N CYS A 61 -7.50 14.50 -5.03
CA CYS A 61 -6.96 13.91 -6.25
C CYS A 61 -7.98 13.94 -7.40
N LYS A 62 -9.24 13.62 -7.13
CA LYS A 62 -10.33 13.73 -8.13
C LYS A 62 -10.52 15.16 -8.61
N LYS A 63 -10.54 16.13 -7.67
CA LYS A 63 -10.71 17.55 -7.98
C LYS A 63 -9.63 18.08 -8.92
N TYR A 64 -8.40 17.64 -8.74
CA TYR A 64 -7.25 18.11 -9.54
C TYR A 64 -6.85 17.16 -10.66
N ASP A 65 -7.65 16.13 -10.97
CA ASP A 65 -7.32 15.13 -11.98
C ASP A 65 -5.90 14.56 -11.74
N MET A 66 -5.64 14.10 -10.52
CA MET A 66 -4.41 13.48 -10.07
C MET A 66 -4.65 11.99 -9.88
N THR A 67 -3.82 11.16 -10.50
CA THR A 67 -3.87 9.70 -10.29
C THR A 67 -3.49 9.37 -8.85
N MET A 68 -4.22 8.45 -8.24
CA MET A 68 -3.98 8.03 -6.86
C MET A 68 -3.69 6.54 -6.76
N GLY A 69 -2.69 6.21 -5.98
CA GLY A 69 -2.40 4.87 -5.50
C GLY A 69 -2.36 4.82 -3.99
N ILE A 70 -2.26 3.63 -3.46
CA ILE A 70 -2.05 3.36 -2.05
C ILE A 70 -0.85 2.46 -1.83
N TYR A 71 -0.12 2.67 -0.75
CA TYR A 71 0.81 1.70 -0.19
C TYR A 71 0.06 0.84 0.83
N TYR A 72 0.30 -0.45 0.81
CA TYR A 72 -0.26 -1.40 1.76
C TYR A 72 0.73 -2.50 2.12
N SER A 73 1.03 -2.64 3.42
CA SER A 73 1.84 -3.74 3.94
C SER A 73 0.98 -5.00 4.06
N GLN A 74 1.14 -5.93 3.12
CA GLN A 74 0.27 -7.11 3.00
C GLN A 74 0.61 -8.23 3.97
N ALA A 75 1.89 -8.38 4.35
CA ALA A 75 2.32 -9.49 5.19
C ALA A 75 2.62 -9.10 6.63
N GLN A 76 3.10 -7.87 6.83
CA GLN A 76 3.41 -7.37 8.17
C GLN A 76 2.24 -6.57 8.75
N ASP A 77 1.93 -6.85 10.01
CA ASP A 77 1.00 -6.09 10.84
C ASP A 77 1.35 -6.33 12.30
N TRP A 78 2.02 -5.36 12.93
CA TRP A 78 2.52 -5.55 14.30
C TRP A 78 1.42 -5.48 15.36
N ASP A 79 0.24 -4.99 14.99
CA ASP A 79 -0.96 -4.94 15.83
C ASP A 79 -1.74 -6.27 15.80
N ASP A 80 -1.47 -7.16 14.83
CA ASP A 80 -2.15 -8.46 14.68
C ASP A 80 -1.21 -9.62 14.99
N ASP A 81 -1.59 -10.49 15.93
CA ASP A 81 -0.73 -11.59 16.37
C ASP A 81 -0.53 -12.68 15.31
N ASN A 82 -1.40 -12.77 14.33
CA ASN A 82 -1.33 -13.75 13.24
C ASN A 82 -0.49 -13.25 12.05
N ALA A 83 -0.20 -11.95 11.97
CA ALA A 83 0.64 -11.38 10.92
C ALA A 83 2.14 -11.54 11.22
N TYR A 84 2.96 -11.35 10.20
CA TYR A 84 4.41 -11.27 10.41
C TYR A 84 4.76 -10.04 11.25
N LYS A 85 5.66 -10.23 12.22
CA LYS A 85 6.17 -9.16 13.08
C LYS A 85 7.55 -8.69 12.58
N LYS A 86 8.06 -7.63 13.20
CA LYS A 86 9.38 -7.08 12.94
C LYS A 86 10.48 -7.97 13.57
N ASP A 87 10.59 -9.23 13.20
CA ASP A 87 11.78 -10.02 13.53
C ASP A 87 12.67 -10.06 12.29
N TYR A 88 13.71 -9.24 12.30
CA TYR A 88 14.68 -9.15 11.21
C TYR A 88 15.55 -10.40 11.07
N GLU A 89 15.57 -11.26 12.09
CA GLU A 89 16.43 -12.45 12.10
C GLU A 89 15.84 -13.61 11.32
N ASP A 90 14.51 -13.66 11.16
CA ASP A 90 13.85 -14.76 10.45
C ASP A 90 12.73 -14.28 9.47
N LYS A 91 13.14 -13.48 8.48
CA LYS A 91 12.24 -12.93 7.46
C LYS A 91 11.53 -13.96 6.60
N ASN A 92 11.93 -15.22 6.68
CA ASN A 92 11.44 -16.32 5.86
C ASN A 92 10.75 -17.41 6.69
N GLU A 93 10.52 -17.19 7.97
CA GLU A 93 9.81 -18.15 8.79
C GLU A 93 8.35 -18.20 8.33
N TRP A 94 7.93 -19.42 7.95
CA TRP A 94 6.54 -19.66 7.64
C TRP A 94 5.70 -19.61 8.92
N LYS A 95 4.63 -18.79 8.92
CA LYS A 95 3.67 -18.70 10.01
C LYS A 95 2.37 -19.40 9.63
N PRO A 96 2.01 -20.49 10.28
CA PRO A 96 0.73 -21.16 10.00
C PRO A 96 -0.49 -20.27 10.24
N GLU A 97 -0.40 -19.37 11.22
CA GLU A 97 -1.46 -18.45 11.60
C GLU A 97 -1.63 -17.30 10.60
N PHE A 98 -0.66 -17.08 9.71
CA PHE A 98 -0.71 -16.02 8.71
C PHE A 98 -1.97 -16.10 7.85
N ARG A 99 -2.46 -17.31 7.59
CA ARG A 99 -3.71 -17.50 6.83
C ARG A 99 -4.90 -16.82 7.49
N THR A 100 -5.00 -16.83 8.83
CA THR A 100 -6.04 -16.14 9.58
C THR A 100 -5.99 -14.64 9.34
N TYR A 101 -4.83 -14.02 9.55
CA TYR A 101 -4.63 -12.59 9.24
C TYR A 101 -4.95 -12.26 7.78
N PHE A 102 -4.49 -13.09 6.86
CA PHE A 102 -4.65 -12.89 5.42
C PHE A 102 -6.12 -12.86 5.00
N ASP A 103 -6.93 -13.77 5.53
CA ASP A 103 -8.35 -13.89 5.19
C ASP A 103 -9.25 -12.96 6.01
N GLU A 104 -8.92 -12.69 7.28
CA GLU A 104 -9.78 -11.94 8.19
C GLU A 104 -9.43 -10.45 8.29
N LYS A 105 -8.21 -10.04 7.96
CA LYS A 105 -7.81 -8.64 8.01
C LYS A 105 -7.26 -8.13 6.68
N CYS A 106 -6.24 -8.75 6.09
CA CYS A 106 -5.56 -8.24 4.91
C CYS A 106 -6.51 -8.08 3.71
N LYS A 107 -7.17 -9.17 3.29
CA LYS A 107 -8.12 -9.14 2.17
C LYS A 107 -9.35 -8.25 2.44
N PRO A 108 -10.01 -8.31 3.60
CA PRO A 108 -11.12 -7.40 3.91
C PRO A 108 -10.72 -5.93 3.88
N GLN A 109 -9.56 -5.55 4.42
CA GLN A 109 -9.06 -4.17 4.35
C GLN A 109 -8.78 -3.73 2.92
N LEU A 110 -8.19 -4.57 2.09
CA LEU A 110 -7.98 -4.27 0.67
C LEU A 110 -9.29 -4.11 -0.08
N LYS A 111 -10.31 -4.91 0.27
CA LYS A 111 -11.66 -4.75 -0.28
C LYS A 111 -12.26 -3.39 0.10
N GLU A 112 -12.19 -2.99 1.39
CA GLU A 112 -12.60 -1.66 1.83
C GLU A 112 -11.95 -0.55 1.00
N LEU A 113 -10.63 -0.63 0.80
CA LEU A 113 -9.86 0.35 0.06
C LEU A 113 -10.29 0.44 -1.40
N LEU A 114 -10.45 -0.69 -2.07
CA LEU A 114 -10.79 -0.74 -3.50
C LEU A 114 -12.26 -0.39 -3.80
N GLU A 115 -13.18 -0.72 -2.90
CA GLU A 115 -14.61 -0.45 -3.08
C GLU A 115 -15.02 0.95 -2.62
N ASN A 116 -14.41 1.45 -1.52
CA ASN A 116 -14.79 2.73 -0.94
C ASN A 116 -14.05 3.92 -1.54
N TYR A 117 -12.90 3.70 -2.21
CA TYR A 117 -12.10 4.76 -2.82
C TYR A 117 -11.92 4.46 -4.32
N ASP A 118 -12.90 4.90 -5.10
CA ASP A 118 -13.08 4.55 -6.53
C ASP A 118 -11.93 4.99 -7.45
N ASN A 119 -11.14 6.00 -7.07
CA ASN A 119 -10.02 6.51 -7.85
C ASN A 119 -8.66 5.86 -7.56
N ILE A 120 -8.57 4.83 -6.71
CA ILE A 120 -7.33 4.07 -6.52
C ILE A 120 -7.03 3.29 -7.80
N SER A 121 -5.87 3.55 -8.40
CA SER A 121 -5.41 2.92 -9.65
C SER A 121 -4.19 2.04 -9.47
N LEU A 122 -3.54 2.11 -8.30
CA LEU A 122 -2.31 1.38 -8.00
C LEU A 122 -2.28 0.97 -6.53
N ILE A 123 -1.85 -0.27 -6.26
CA ILE A 123 -1.46 -0.72 -4.94
C ILE A 123 0.05 -0.98 -4.93
N TRP A 124 0.74 -0.24 -4.11
CA TRP A 124 2.14 -0.44 -3.81
C TRP A 124 2.25 -1.35 -2.58
N PHE A 125 2.36 -2.65 -2.82
CA PHE A 125 2.64 -3.65 -1.80
C PHE A 125 4.08 -3.57 -1.32
N ASP A 126 4.35 -4.04 -0.10
CA ASP A 126 5.69 -4.03 0.47
C ASP A 126 5.98 -5.24 1.34
N THR A 127 7.23 -5.69 1.27
CA THR A 127 7.82 -6.71 2.13
C THR A 127 6.92 -7.95 2.29
N PRO A 128 6.89 -8.86 1.31
CA PRO A 128 6.03 -10.04 1.34
C PRO A 128 6.40 -11.05 2.43
N MET A 129 7.52 -10.87 3.13
CA MET A 129 8.02 -11.75 4.19
C MET A 129 8.04 -13.23 3.76
N GLY A 130 7.46 -14.12 4.58
CA GLY A 130 7.34 -15.53 4.31
C GLY A 130 6.12 -15.94 3.47
N MET A 131 5.40 -14.99 2.84
CA MET A 131 4.31 -15.33 1.92
C MET A 131 4.80 -16.28 0.82
N THR A 132 3.98 -17.28 0.52
CA THR A 132 4.22 -18.24 -0.57
C THR A 132 3.86 -17.64 -1.94
N ALA A 133 4.33 -18.30 -3.01
CA ALA A 133 3.95 -17.90 -4.36
C ALA A 133 2.44 -18.03 -4.63
N ASP A 134 1.78 -19.00 -4.00
CA ASP A 134 0.34 -19.23 -4.12
C ASP A 134 -0.44 -18.12 -3.40
N GLU A 135 0.00 -17.70 -2.20
CA GLU A 135 -0.61 -16.58 -1.48
C GLU A 135 -0.42 -15.25 -2.22
N ALA A 136 0.74 -15.01 -2.82
CA ALA A 136 0.97 -13.83 -3.63
C ALA A 136 0.07 -13.84 -4.90
N GLN A 137 -0.10 -14.99 -5.54
CA GLN A 137 -1.01 -15.14 -6.67
C GLN A 137 -2.46 -14.94 -6.25
N GLU A 138 -2.87 -15.53 -5.14
CA GLU A 138 -4.22 -15.38 -4.59
C GLU A 138 -4.54 -13.90 -4.28
N LEU A 139 -3.58 -13.19 -3.68
CA LEU A 139 -3.75 -11.76 -3.38
C LEU A 139 -3.90 -10.94 -4.66
N ARG A 140 -3.08 -11.24 -5.68
CA ARG A 140 -3.20 -10.62 -6.98
C ARG A 140 -4.59 -10.84 -7.58
N ASP A 141 -5.04 -12.10 -7.62
CA ASP A 141 -6.33 -12.46 -8.19
C ASP A 141 -7.49 -11.82 -7.42
N TRP A 142 -7.37 -11.72 -6.10
CA TRP A 142 -8.31 -11.01 -5.23
C TRP A 142 -8.45 -9.54 -5.62
N VAL A 143 -7.34 -8.82 -5.74
CA VAL A 143 -7.32 -7.40 -6.14
C VAL A 143 -7.89 -7.22 -7.56
N LYS A 144 -7.43 -8.04 -8.52
CA LYS A 144 -7.88 -7.99 -9.91
C LYS A 144 -9.34 -8.39 -10.06
N GLY A 145 -9.86 -9.24 -9.19
CA GLY A 145 -11.29 -9.60 -9.14
C GLY A 145 -12.19 -8.43 -8.73
N ILE A 146 -11.71 -7.54 -7.87
CA ILE A 146 -12.43 -6.34 -7.44
C ILE A 146 -12.22 -5.19 -8.45
N LYS A 147 -10.98 -4.96 -8.86
CA LYS A 147 -10.58 -3.86 -9.74
C LYS A 147 -9.57 -4.33 -10.78
N PRO A 148 -10.02 -4.83 -11.95
CA PRO A 148 -9.15 -5.45 -12.96
C PRO A 148 -8.01 -4.55 -13.45
N ASP A 149 -8.26 -3.25 -13.56
CA ASP A 149 -7.28 -2.26 -14.06
C ASP A 149 -6.31 -1.74 -12.98
N CYS A 150 -6.47 -2.15 -11.71
CA CYS A 150 -5.59 -1.71 -10.64
C CYS A 150 -4.18 -2.27 -10.85
N ILE A 151 -3.19 -1.40 -10.93
CA ILE A 151 -1.77 -1.76 -11.07
C ILE A 151 -1.25 -2.30 -9.73
N ILE A 152 -0.42 -3.33 -9.78
CA ILE A 152 0.14 -4.00 -8.61
C ILE A 152 1.67 -3.96 -8.67
N SER A 153 2.32 -3.42 -7.62
CA SER A 153 3.78 -3.33 -7.54
C SER A 153 4.47 -4.70 -7.45
N GLY A 154 5.74 -4.76 -7.86
CA GLY A 154 6.54 -5.97 -7.78
C GLY A 154 6.75 -6.52 -6.37
N ARG A 155 6.58 -5.67 -5.34
CA ARG A 155 6.73 -6.09 -3.94
C ARG A 155 5.55 -6.88 -3.37
N ILE A 156 4.54 -7.21 -4.16
CA ILE A 156 3.61 -8.30 -3.81
C ILE A 156 4.36 -9.62 -3.62
N GLY A 157 5.52 -9.76 -4.25
CA GLY A 157 6.39 -10.92 -4.14
C GLY A 157 6.28 -11.91 -5.31
N HIS A 158 7.24 -12.83 -5.39
CA HIS A 158 7.26 -13.96 -6.32
C HIS A 158 7.01 -13.60 -7.80
N GLN A 159 7.41 -12.39 -8.23
CA GLN A 159 7.20 -11.87 -9.59
C GLN A 159 5.71 -11.82 -10.00
N LYS A 160 4.81 -11.58 -9.03
CA LYS A 160 3.37 -11.48 -9.26
C LYS A 160 2.88 -10.03 -9.48
N GLY A 161 3.77 -9.04 -9.44
CA GLY A 161 3.45 -7.66 -9.79
C GLY A 161 3.24 -7.42 -11.28
N ASP A 162 2.68 -6.26 -11.61
CA ASP A 162 2.53 -5.82 -13.00
C ASP A 162 3.81 -5.18 -13.53
N TYR A 163 4.71 -4.75 -12.64
CA TYR A 163 6.02 -4.20 -12.93
C TYR A 163 7.02 -4.61 -11.84
N MET A 164 8.32 -4.46 -12.12
CA MET A 164 9.37 -4.79 -11.15
C MET A 164 9.65 -3.62 -10.21
N THR A 165 9.77 -3.90 -8.92
CA THR A 165 10.27 -2.96 -7.92
C THR A 165 11.62 -3.45 -7.39
N THR A 166 12.65 -2.61 -7.49
CA THR A 166 14.00 -2.93 -6.96
C THR A 166 14.07 -2.78 -5.44
N GLY A 167 15.23 -3.06 -4.86
CA GLY A 167 15.53 -2.73 -3.47
C GLY A 167 15.59 -1.21 -3.25
N ASP A 168 15.39 -0.78 -1.99
CA ASP A 168 15.41 0.63 -1.61
C ASP A 168 16.77 1.26 -1.94
N ASN A 169 16.73 2.40 -2.61
CA ASN A 169 17.91 3.14 -3.07
C ASN A 169 18.87 2.30 -3.95
N PHE A 170 18.40 1.18 -4.49
CA PHE A 170 19.21 0.29 -5.33
C PHE A 170 18.96 0.56 -6.81
N ILE A 171 19.93 1.24 -7.45
CA ILE A 171 19.93 1.46 -8.90
C ILE A 171 20.58 0.24 -9.58
N PRO A 172 19.86 -0.50 -10.44
CA PRO A 172 20.40 -1.67 -11.11
C PRO A 172 21.53 -1.26 -12.08
N ARG A 173 22.56 -2.10 -12.18
CA ARG A 173 23.69 -1.87 -13.11
C ARG A 173 23.32 -2.13 -14.58
N LEU A 174 22.33 -2.96 -14.81
CA LEU A 174 21.82 -3.30 -16.14
C LEU A 174 20.34 -2.92 -16.20
N PRO A 175 19.86 -2.45 -17.36
CA PRO A 175 18.43 -2.20 -17.55
C PRO A 175 17.63 -3.51 -17.46
N TYR A 176 16.43 -3.43 -16.93
CA TYR A 176 15.45 -4.52 -17.02
C TYR A 176 14.64 -4.37 -18.32
N ASP A 177 14.25 -5.51 -18.88
CA ASP A 177 13.22 -5.53 -19.92
C ASP A 177 11.84 -5.40 -19.26
N GLY A 178 11.02 -4.44 -19.75
CA GLY A 178 9.70 -4.13 -19.20
C GLY A 178 9.69 -2.95 -18.24
N ASP A 179 8.56 -2.78 -17.56
CA ASP A 179 8.35 -1.67 -16.61
C ASP A 179 8.99 -1.97 -15.26
N TRP A 180 9.67 -0.98 -14.70
CA TRP A 180 10.33 -1.10 -13.41
C TRP A 180 10.45 0.24 -12.68
N GLU A 181 10.63 0.17 -11.37
CA GLU A 181 10.87 1.34 -10.52
C GLU A 181 12.02 1.11 -9.54
N VAL A 182 12.60 2.20 -9.07
CA VAL A 182 13.53 2.26 -7.95
C VAL A 182 12.91 3.11 -6.85
N PRO A 183 12.56 2.55 -5.71
CA PRO A 183 12.22 3.34 -4.54
C PRO A 183 13.47 4.05 -4.03
N ALA A 184 13.43 5.37 -4.00
CA ALA A 184 14.55 6.18 -3.54
C ALA A 184 14.07 7.33 -2.65
N THR A 185 14.84 7.62 -1.62
CA THR A 185 14.60 8.79 -0.77
C THR A 185 15.12 10.06 -1.45
N VAL A 186 14.46 11.19 -1.20
CA VAL A 186 14.88 12.51 -1.71
C VAL A 186 15.78 13.26 -0.72
N ASN A 187 16.09 12.66 0.39
CA ASN A 187 16.96 13.19 1.45
C ASN A 187 18.19 12.30 1.66
N ASP A 188 19.11 12.73 2.50
CA ASP A 188 20.40 12.06 2.71
C ASP A 188 20.33 10.84 3.66
N THR A 189 19.17 10.26 3.91
CA THR A 189 19.00 9.11 4.83
C THR A 189 18.55 7.87 4.12
#